data_7feca66bd6dc3840f017e508e7d5a8e4
#
_entry.id   7feca66bd6dc3840f017e508e7d5a8e4
#
_cell.length_a   1.000
_cell.length_b   1.000
_cell.length_c   1.000
_cell.angle_alpha   90.00
_cell.angle_beta   90.00
_cell.angle_gamma   90.00
#
_symmetry.space_group_name_H-M   'P 1'
#
loop_
_entity.id
_entity.type
_entity.pdbx_description
1 polymer ?
#
loop_
_entity_poly.entity_id
_entity_poly.type
_entity_poly.pdbx_seq_one_letter_code
_entity_poly.pdbx_strand_id
1 'polypeptide(L)'
;MDNRNYTELHAALQKETTILTAQIRALYRELDRKFHLRGAQIPITFGFETDTLGSYTRDGHHEKEHFHFSLLFVGYGVKNPLAKEDRMDLYRHEYAHYMEHHI
;
A
#
# COMPACT_ATOMS: atom_id res chain seq x y z
N MET A 1 11.54 12.38 24.32
CA MET A 1 12.12 11.81 23.08
C MET A 1 13.00 12.86 22.43
N ASP A 2 14.21 12.49 22.05
CA ASP A 2 15.13 13.38 21.36
C ASP A 2 14.57 13.73 19.97
N ASN A 3 14.58 15.03 19.63
CA ASN A 3 14.10 15.50 18.32
C ASN A 3 14.86 14.88 17.16
N ARG A 4 16.14 14.55 17.34
CA ARG A 4 16.94 13.92 16.29
C ARG A 4 16.42 12.52 15.96
N ASN A 5 16.09 11.72 16.99
CA ASN A 5 15.56 10.35 16.78
C ASN A 5 14.23 10.39 16.06
N TYR A 6 13.38 11.36 16.39
CA TYR A 6 12.10 11.52 15.72
C TYR A 6 12.28 11.90 14.25
N THR A 7 13.19 12.83 13.96
CA THR A 7 13.47 13.28 12.59
C THR A 7 14.03 12.13 11.75
N GLU A 8 14.96 11.36 12.30
CA GLU A 8 15.55 10.21 11.62
C GLU A 8 14.50 9.13 11.33
N LEU A 9 13.63 8.85 12.29
CA LEU A 9 12.56 7.89 12.11
C LEU A 9 11.59 8.35 11.01
N HIS A 10 11.21 9.62 11.03
CA HIS A 10 10.32 10.20 10.03
C HIS A 10 10.92 10.08 8.62
N ALA A 11 12.20 10.41 8.47
CA ALA A 11 12.90 10.30 7.19
C ALA A 11 12.97 8.85 6.70
N ALA A 12 13.23 7.90 7.62
CA ALA A 12 13.27 6.48 7.30
C ALA A 12 11.90 5.97 6.83
N LEU A 13 10.83 6.40 7.49
CA LEU A 13 9.47 6.03 7.09
C LEU A 13 9.10 6.60 5.72
N GLN A 14 9.46 7.86 5.46
CA GLN A 14 9.22 8.46 4.15
C GLN A 14 9.95 7.72 3.04
N LYS A 15 11.20 7.35 3.28
CA LYS A 15 12.00 6.58 2.31
C LYS A 15 11.36 5.22 2.05
N GLU A 16 10.95 4.53 3.10
CA GLU A 16 10.33 3.21 2.99
C GLU A 16 9.02 3.27 2.22
N THR A 17 8.14 4.22 2.56
CA THR A 17 6.85 4.35 1.87
C THR A 17 7.02 4.76 0.41
N THR A 18 8.04 5.54 0.09
CA THR A 18 8.35 5.91 -1.30
C THR A 18 8.74 4.67 -2.11
N ILE A 19 9.59 3.82 -1.54
CA ILE A 19 10.02 2.57 -2.19
C ILE A 19 8.83 1.63 -2.37
N LEU A 20 8.03 1.43 -1.33
CA LEU A 20 6.86 0.54 -1.38
C LEU A 20 5.83 1.05 -2.40
N THR A 21 5.57 2.35 -2.41
CA THR A 21 4.64 2.95 -3.37
C THR A 21 5.10 2.68 -4.81
N ALA A 22 6.39 2.85 -5.09
CA ALA A 22 6.93 2.60 -6.41
C ALA A 22 6.76 1.13 -6.83
N GLN A 23 7.00 0.20 -5.91
CA GLN A 23 6.83 -1.24 -6.16
C GLN A 23 5.37 -1.59 -6.45
N ILE A 24 4.45 -1.08 -5.64
CA ILE A 24 3.02 -1.33 -5.81
C ILE A 24 2.53 -0.73 -7.14
N ARG A 25 2.94 0.49 -7.46
CA ARG A 25 2.54 1.13 -8.72
C ARG A 25 3.08 0.40 -9.94
N ALA A 26 4.30 -0.13 -9.87
CA ALA A 26 4.86 -0.92 -10.95
C ALA A 26 4.01 -2.17 -11.23
N LEU A 27 3.63 -2.88 -10.17
CA LEU A 27 2.74 -4.04 -10.28
C LEU A 27 1.39 -3.64 -10.86
N TYR A 28 0.80 -2.55 -10.36
CA TYR A 28 -0.54 -2.12 -10.79
C TYR A 28 -0.53 -1.61 -12.23
N ARG A 29 0.57 -1.02 -12.71
CA ARG A 29 0.68 -0.64 -14.13
C ARG A 29 0.64 -1.86 -15.04
N GLU A 30 1.25 -2.98 -14.63
CA GLU A 30 1.17 -4.22 -15.39
C GLU A 30 -0.26 -4.77 -15.44
N LEU A 31 -0.95 -4.75 -14.29
CA LEU A 31 -2.33 -5.20 -14.21
C LEU A 31 -3.25 -4.26 -14.99
N ASP A 32 -3.01 -2.95 -14.94
CA ASP A 32 -3.79 -1.97 -15.70
C ASP A 32 -3.70 -2.22 -17.20
N ARG A 33 -2.51 -2.55 -17.70
CA ARG A 33 -2.36 -2.88 -19.13
C ARG A 33 -3.13 -4.14 -19.51
N LYS A 34 -3.12 -5.12 -18.63
CA LYS A 34 -3.80 -6.40 -18.87
C LYS A 34 -5.32 -6.25 -18.84
N PHE A 35 -5.84 -5.47 -17.91
CA PHE A 35 -7.28 -5.35 -17.66
C PHE A 35 -7.88 -4.02 -18.13
N HIS A 36 -7.09 -3.13 -18.75
CA HIS A 36 -7.53 -1.83 -19.25
C HIS A 36 -8.13 -0.95 -18.16
N LEU A 37 -7.42 -0.85 -17.03
CA LEU A 37 -7.84 -0.10 -15.86
C LEU A 37 -6.80 0.97 -15.48
N ARG A 38 -7.03 1.68 -14.37
CA ARG A 38 -6.19 2.78 -13.89
C ARG A 38 -5.82 2.67 -12.42
N GLY A 39 -5.68 1.44 -11.91
CA GLY A 39 -5.38 1.20 -10.51
C GLY A 39 -4.07 1.83 -10.04
N ALA A 40 -3.07 1.95 -10.94
CA ALA A 40 -1.79 2.56 -10.60
C ALA A 40 -1.88 4.06 -10.32
N GLN A 41 -3.00 4.71 -10.64
CA GLN A 41 -3.23 6.14 -10.38
C GLN A 41 -3.96 6.39 -9.07
N ILE A 42 -4.48 5.34 -8.43
CA ILE A 42 -5.23 5.45 -7.18
C ILE A 42 -4.26 5.79 -6.04
N PRO A 43 -4.61 6.73 -5.15
CA PRO A 43 -3.76 7.04 -4.00
C PRO A 43 -3.48 5.82 -3.12
N ILE A 44 -2.27 5.76 -2.59
CA ILE A 44 -1.84 4.69 -1.68
C ILE A 44 -1.44 5.34 -0.36
N THR A 45 -1.99 4.84 0.74
CA THR A 45 -1.66 5.29 2.09
C THR A 45 -1.10 4.14 2.90
N PHE A 46 -0.41 4.46 3.99
CA PHE A 46 0.20 3.48 4.89
C PHE A 46 -0.11 3.82 6.33
N GLY A 47 -0.23 2.79 7.14
CA GLY A 47 -0.45 2.93 8.58
C GLY A 47 0.25 1.82 9.34
N PHE A 48 -0.10 1.66 10.62
CA PHE A 48 0.52 0.69 11.53
C PHE A 48 -0.53 -0.21 12.18
N GLU A 49 -1.56 -0.55 11.44
CA GLU A 49 -2.64 -1.41 11.93
C GLU A 49 -2.13 -2.81 12.22
N THR A 50 -2.64 -3.42 13.30
CA THR A 50 -2.33 -4.79 13.67
C THR A 50 -3.45 -5.76 13.29
N ASP A 51 -4.63 -5.24 12.97
CA ASP A 51 -5.83 -6.03 12.70
C ASP A 51 -6.15 -6.17 11.21
N THR A 52 -5.41 -5.50 10.34
CA THR A 52 -5.57 -5.64 8.89
C THR A 52 -4.23 -5.52 8.19
N LEU A 53 -4.06 -6.27 7.12
CA LEU A 53 -2.85 -6.21 6.28
C LEU A 53 -2.94 -5.06 5.29
N GLY A 54 -4.13 -4.84 4.74
CA GLY A 54 -4.38 -3.79 3.76
C GLY A 54 -5.85 -3.75 3.40
N SER A 55 -6.22 -2.75 2.61
CA SER A 55 -7.61 -2.55 2.19
C SER A 55 -7.67 -1.75 0.90
N TYR A 56 -8.81 -1.89 0.23
CA TYR A 56 -9.20 -0.99 -0.85
C TYR A 56 -10.50 -0.30 -0.43
N THR A 57 -10.53 1.02 -0.56
CA THR A 57 -11.71 1.83 -0.28
C THR A 57 -12.16 2.49 -1.59
N ARG A 58 -13.43 2.28 -1.97
CA ARG A 58 -14.00 2.94 -3.14
C ARG A 58 -14.46 4.34 -2.78
N ASP A 59 -14.67 5.18 -3.80
CA ASP A 59 -15.24 6.51 -3.61
C ASP A 59 -16.58 6.40 -2.88
N GLY A 60 -16.73 7.18 -1.81
CA GLY A 60 -17.92 7.22 -1.02
C GLY A 60 -18.25 8.64 -0.58
N HIS A 61 -19.21 8.77 0.34
CA HIS A 61 -19.73 10.05 0.77
C HIS A 61 -18.69 10.91 1.51
N HIS A 62 -17.78 10.25 2.24
CA HIS A 62 -16.77 10.94 3.07
C HIS A 62 -15.34 10.51 2.77
N GLU A 63 -15.14 9.55 1.89
CA GLU A 63 -13.81 9.03 1.58
C GLU A 63 -13.59 8.98 0.08
N LYS A 64 -12.36 9.30 -0.33
CA LYS A 64 -11.93 9.14 -1.71
C LYS A 64 -11.34 7.75 -1.90
N GLU A 65 -11.46 7.24 -3.12
CA GLU A 65 -10.89 5.96 -3.48
C GLU A 65 -9.40 5.89 -3.17
N HIS A 66 -8.98 4.85 -2.45
CA HIS A 66 -7.58 4.65 -2.13
C HIS A 66 -7.28 3.21 -1.75
N PHE A 67 -6.00 2.84 -1.88
CA PHE A 67 -5.44 1.63 -1.29
C PHE A 67 -4.73 1.99 0.01
N HIS A 68 -4.79 1.09 0.98
CA HIS A 68 -4.13 1.27 2.27
C HIS A 68 -3.42 -0.02 2.66
N PHE A 69 -2.18 0.10 3.19
CA PHE A 69 -1.41 -1.06 3.63
C PHE A 69 -0.77 -0.80 4.98
N SER A 70 -0.70 -1.83 5.81
CA SER A 70 -0.05 -1.73 7.13
C SER A 70 1.45 -1.97 6.99
N LEU A 71 2.25 -1.00 7.39
CA LEU A 71 3.71 -1.12 7.40
C LEU A 71 4.21 -2.20 8.34
N LEU A 72 3.39 -2.61 9.31
CA LEU A 72 3.76 -3.72 10.20
C LEU A 72 3.89 -5.05 9.45
N PHE A 73 3.24 -5.18 8.29
CA PHE A 73 3.26 -6.41 7.51
C PHE A 73 4.03 -6.28 6.21
N VAL A 74 4.04 -5.09 5.59
CA VAL A 74 4.65 -4.93 4.27
C VAL A 74 5.99 -4.21 4.29
N GLY A 75 6.40 -3.62 5.40
CA GLY A 75 7.63 -2.81 5.40
C GLY A 75 8.27 -2.61 6.75
N TYR A 76 8.59 -1.36 7.01
CA TYR A 76 9.49 -0.90 8.05
C TYR A 76 9.10 -1.33 9.46
N GLY A 77 10.11 -1.74 10.25
CA GLY A 77 9.96 -1.98 11.67
C GLY A 77 9.34 -3.32 12.06
N VAL A 78 9.09 -4.18 11.09
CA VAL A 78 8.45 -5.46 11.37
C VAL A 78 9.50 -6.52 11.69
N LYS A 79 9.28 -7.23 12.77
CA LYS A 79 10.16 -8.31 13.18
C LYS A 79 10.07 -9.52 12.25
N ASN A 80 8.87 -9.79 11.76
CA ASN A 80 8.61 -10.86 10.79
C ASN A 80 7.71 -10.33 9.68
N PRO A 81 8.27 -9.58 8.72
CA PRO A 81 7.46 -9.08 7.62
C PRO A 81 6.97 -10.23 6.74
N LEU A 82 5.90 -9.99 6.01
CA LEU A 82 5.47 -10.93 5.00
C LEU A 82 6.59 -11.18 3.99
N ALA A 83 6.75 -12.41 3.55
CA ALA A 83 7.67 -12.73 2.46
C ALA A 83 7.25 -11.96 1.20
N LYS A 84 8.22 -11.74 0.29
CA LYS A 84 7.97 -10.98 -0.94
C LYS A 84 6.77 -11.51 -1.71
N GLU A 85 6.65 -12.82 -1.86
CA GLU A 85 5.53 -13.44 -2.56
C GLU A 85 4.20 -13.12 -1.89
N ASP A 86 4.15 -13.20 -0.57
CA ASP A 86 2.92 -12.92 0.20
C ASP A 86 2.55 -11.43 0.12
N ARG A 87 3.54 -10.54 0.10
CA ARG A 87 3.28 -9.11 -0.08
C ARG A 87 2.69 -8.84 -1.46
N MET A 88 3.26 -9.45 -2.50
CA MET A 88 2.73 -9.28 -3.85
C MET A 88 1.32 -9.82 -3.98
N ASP A 89 1.02 -10.94 -3.33
CA ASP A 89 -0.34 -11.49 -3.30
C ASP A 89 -1.30 -10.56 -2.58
N LEU A 90 -0.87 -9.93 -1.49
CA LEU A 90 -1.68 -8.92 -0.79
C LEU A 90 -2.01 -7.75 -1.72
N TYR A 91 -1.01 -7.22 -2.43
CA TYR A 91 -1.23 -6.10 -3.36
C TYR A 91 -2.22 -6.48 -4.47
N ARG A 92 -2.09 -7.69 -5.02
CA ARG A 92 -3.03 -8.21 -6.04
C ARG A 92 -4.43 -8.41 -5.48
N HIS A 93 -4.52 -8.84 -4.22
CA HIS A 93 -5.81 -9.03 -3.54
C HIS A 93 -6.58 -7.70 -3.47
N GLU A 94 -5.90 -6.64 -3.06
CA GLU A 94 -6.54 -5.32 -2.98
C GLU A 94 -6.85 -4.76 -4.37
N TYR A 95 -6.00 -5.02 -5.36
CA TYR A 95 -6.30 -4.66 -6.74
C TYR A 95 -7.56 -5.39 -7.24
N ALA A 96 -7.76 -6.65 -6.84
CA ALA A 96 -8.96 -7.40 -7.21
C ALA A 96 -10.23 -6.72 -6.66
N HIS A 97 -10.20 -6.18 -5.46
CA HIS A 97 -11.32 -5.39 -4.93
C HIS A 97 -11.57 -4.14 -5.77
N TYR A 98 -10.52 -3.46 -6.19
CA TYR A 98 -10.64 -2.34 -7.10
C TYR A 98 -11.30 -2.76 -8.42
N MET A 99 -10.90 -3.90 -8.99
CA MET A 99 -11.48 -4.43 -10.21
C MET A 99 -12.98 -4.68 -10.07
N GLU A 100 -13.42 -5.20 -8.93
CA GLU A 100 -14.84 -5.49 -8.68
C GLU A 100 -15.71 -4.26 -8.85
N HIS A 101 -15.17 -3.07 -8.61
CA HIS A 101 -15.90 -1.80 -8.68
C HIS A 101 -15.70 -1.06 -10.01
N HIS A 102 -14.84 -1.54 -10.91
CA HIS A 102 -14.49 -0.85 -12.14
C HIS A 102 -14.64 -1.69 -13.42
N ILE A 103 -15.10 -2.91 -13.27
CA ILE A 103 -15.40 -3.78 -14.41
C ILE A 103 -16.90 -3.92 -14.61
#